data_a745f4f3586d047ccadb7f2ec95b16c3
#
_entry.id   a745f4f3586d047ccadb7f2ec95b16c3
#
_cell.length_a   1.000
_cell.length_b   1.000
_cell.length_c   1.000
_cell.angle_alpha   90.00
_cell.angle_beta   90.00
_cell.angle_gamma   90.00
#
_symmetry.space_group_name_H-M   'P 1'
#
loop_
_entity.id
_entity.type
_entity.pdbx_description
1 polymer ?
#
loop_
_entity_poly.entity_id
_entity_poly.type
_entity_poly.pdbx_seq_one_letter_code
_entity_poly.pdbx_strand_id
1 'polypeptide(L)'
;MGVHNQRIEYGKMLVELGTENPDIVVLEADLGKSTMSCMFEEAFPDRYFEMGIAEQNMTSFAGGLALAGKIPFTNTFAVFASGRAYDQIRQSIATANLNVKIVGSSSGMSDFGDGATHQSIDDAAIMSAIPNMTVFTPCDGVEVRYAAEAAVRHDGPCYIRLCRNDLEDIFPAGAEYKIGEPVELRAGSDVTVYTHGIMAHEALKAAEMAEKEGIRVNVVHIPTLKPLNEKAVKAFAEDKKGVVVCEEASIRGGLNMLVSYILRGTAVPIESVAVMDEFGQSASSHEELLEYYGLDALNVLMKIRKAAGK
;
A
#
# COMPACT_ATOMS: atom_id res chain seq x y z
N MET A 1 13.30 -17.85 -2.43
CA MET A 1 12.30 -16.78 -2.34
C MET A 1 11.41 -16.93 -3.57
N GLY A 2 10.08 -16.83 -3.42
CA GLY A 2 9.14 -16.90 -4.52
C GLY A 2 9.05 -15.55 -5.23
N VAL A 3 8.34 -15.55 -6.38
CA VAL A 3 7.91 -14.33 -7.06
C VAL A 3 6.40 -14.43 -7.21
N HIS A 4 5.67 -13.45 -6.68
CA HIS A 4 4.23 -13.48 -6.70
C HIS A 4 3.63 -12.15 -7.18
N ASN A 5 2.49 -12.25 -7.86
CA ASN A 5 1.69 -11.09 -8.24
C ASN A 5 0.70 -10.78 -7.11
N GLN A 6 0.73 -9.55 -6.59
CA GLN A 6 -0.14 -9.16 -5.48
C GLN A 6 -1.63 -9.37 -5.77
N ARG A 7 -2.08 -9.09 -6.99
CA ARG A 7 -3.50 -9.25 -7.38
C ARG A 7 -3.90 -10.72 -7.44
N ILE A 8 -3.01 -11.60 -7.93
CA ILE A 8 -3.26 -13.06 -7.99
C ILE A 8 -3.34 -13.62 -6.56
N GLU A 9 -2.41 -13.25 -5.68
CA GLU A 9 -2.46 -13.70 -4.28
C GLU A 9 -3.69 -13.15 -3.54
N TYR A 10 -4.09 -11.91 -3.85
CA TYR A 10 -5.34 -11.34 -3.36
C TYR A 10 -6.57 -12.14 -3.83
N GLY A 11 -6.67 -12.45 -5.13
CA GLY A 11 -7.78 -13.24 -5.67
C GLY A 11 -7.90 -14.64 -5.05
N LYS A 12 -6.76 -15.33 -4.87
CA LYS A 12 -6.71 -16.60 -4.13
C LYS A 12 -7.19 -16.45 -2.69
N MET A 13 -6.70 -15.39 -2.00
CA MET A 13 -7.06 -15.13 -0.61
C MET A 13 -8.55 -14.80 -0.46
N LEU A 14 -9.15 -14.08 -1.40
CA LEU A 14 -10.61 -13.85 -1.41
C LEU A 14 -11.39 -15.15 -1.44
N VAL A 15 -10.97 -16.13 -2.26
CA VAL A 15 -11.62 -17.45 -2.34
C VAL A 15 -11.47 -18.21 -1.02
N GLU A 16 -10.29 -18.21 -0.42
CA GLU A 16 -10.03 -18.85 0.87
C GLU A 16 -10.89 -18.22 1.97
N LEU A 17 -10.86 -16.90 2.10
CA LEU A 17 -11.68 -16.15 3.08
C LEU A 17 -13.18 -16.35 2.86
N GLY A 18 -13.64 -16.37 1.59
CA GLY A 18 -15.02 -16.63 1.24
C GLY A 18 -15.48 -18.06 1.55
N THR A 19 -14.55 -19.02 1.52
CA THR A 19 -14.82 -20.40 1.95
C THR A 19 -15.02 -20.51 3.47
N GLU A 20 -14.22 -19.77 4.22
CA GLU A 20 -14.27 -19.76 5.69
C GLU A 20 -15.42 -18.91 6.24
N ASN A 21 -15.79 -17.82 5.54
CA ASN A 21 -16.79 -16.87 6.01
C ASN A 21 -17.87 -16.58 4.94
N PRO A 22 -19.11 -17.06 5.11
CA PRO A 22 -20.20 -16.84 4.16
C PRO A 22 -20.73 -15.39 4.13
N ASP A 23 -20.33 -14.54 5.08
CA ASP A 23 -20.72 -13.14 5.09
C ASP A 23 -19.84 -12.27 4.18
N ILE A 24 -18.73 -12.80 3.68
CA ILE A 24 -17.91 -12.12 2.69
C ILE A 24 -18.64 -12.11 1.34
N VAL A 25 -18.77 -10.91 0.79
CA VAL A 25 -19.32 -10.63 -0.54
C VAL A 25 -18.36 -9.73 -1.30
N VAL A 26 -18.32 -9.87 -2.62
CA VAL A 26 -17.40 -9.12 -3.48
C VAL A 26 -18.17 -8.28 -4.47
N LEU A 27 -17.78 -7.03 -4.60
CA LEU A 27 -18.34 -6.09 -5.57
C LEU A 27 -17.22 -5.63 -6.51
N GLU A 28 -17.56 -5.47 -7.78
CA GLU A 28 -16.59 -5.13 -8.82
C GLU A 28 -17.13 -4.02 -9.74
N ALA A 29 -16.23 -3.21 -10.30
CA ALA A 29 -16.54 -2.13 -11.22
C ALA A 29 -15.98 -2.40 -12.63
N ASP A 30 -16.37 -3.52 -13.25
CA ASP A 30 -16.01 -3.95 -14.60
C ASP A 30 -14.50 -4.18 -14.86
N LEU A 31 -13.76 -4.52 -13.81
CA LEU A 31 -12.32 -4.79 -13.87
C LEU A 31 -11.91 -6.16 -13.29
N GLY A 32 -12.87 -7.08 -13.09
CA GLY A 32 -12.68 -8.32 -12.35
C GLY A 32 -11.49 -9.19 -12.81
N LYS A 33 -11.18 -9.21 -14.12
CA LYS A 33 -10.00 -9.89 -14.66
C LYS A 33 -8.69 -9.14 -14.34
N SER A 34 -8.74 -7.83 -14.20
CA SER A 34 -7.57 -7.01 -13.87
C SER A 34 -7.29 -6.99 -12.38
N THR A 35 -8.32 -6.97 -11.54
CA THR A 35 -8.22 -7.02 -10.08
C THR A 35 -8.04 -8.44 -9.52
N MET A 36 -8.29 -9.47 -10.35
CA MET A 36 -8.38 -10.89 -10.00
C MET A 36 -9.55 -11.25 -9.08
N SER A 37 -10.52 -10.37 -8.88
CA SER A 37 -11.76 -10.65 -8.16
C SER A 37 -12.63 -11.69 -8.88
N CYS A 38 -12.45 -11.88 -10.20
CA CYS A 38 -13.10 -12.93 -10.99
C CYS A 38 -12.87 -14.35 -10.42
N MET A 39 -11.78 -14.58 -9.68
CA MET A 39 -11.57 -15.87 -8.99
C MET A 39 -12.64 -16.14 -7.94
N PHE A 40 -13.10 -15.09 -7.25
CA PHE A 40 -14.21 -15.18 -6.30
C PHE A 40 -15.55 -15.38 -7.02
N GLU A 41 -15.77 -14.71 -8.15
CA GLU A 41 -16.96 -14.91 -8.99
C GLU A 41 -17.08 -16.37 -9.43
N GLU A 42 -15.99 -16.98 -9.91
CA GLU A 42 -15.96 -18.39 -10.32
C GLU A 42 -16.30 -19.34 -9.15
N ALA A 43 -15.84 -19.05 -7.95
CA ALA A 43 -16.06 -19.89 -6.77
C ALA A 43 -17.44 -19.67 -6.11
N PHE A 44 -17.92 -18.41 -6.09
CA PHE A 44 -19.10 -17.98 -5.34
C PHE A 44 -19.96 -16.99 -6.14
N PRO A 45 -20.55 -17.36 -7.28
CA PRO A 45 -21.28 -16.43 -8.16
C PRO A 45 -22.45 -15.73 -7.47
N ASP A 46 -23.11 -16.38 -6.49
CA ASP A 46 -24.24 -15.80 -5.74
C ASP A 46 -23.82 -14.74 -4.71
N ARG A 47 -22.51 -14.55 -4.50
CA ARG A 47 -21.93 -13.58 -3.56
C ARG A 47 -21.04 -12.55 -4.27
N TYR A 48 -21.05 -12.55 -5.59
CA TYR A 48 -20.34 -11.59 -6.44
C TYR A 48 -21.34 -10.66 -7.13
N PHE A 49 -21.05 -9.36 -7.11
CA PHE A 49 -21.92 -8.32 -7.67
C PHE A 49 -21.11 -7.48 -8.64
N GLU A 50 -21.34 -7.70 -9.94
CA GLU A 50 -20.82 -6.81 -10.98
C GLU A 50 -21.68 -5.55 -11.04
N MET A 51 -21.08 -4.39 -10.69
CA MET A 51 -21.78 -3.10 -10.59
C MET A 51 -21.63 -2.23 -11.83
N GLY A 52 -20.82 -2.69 -12.81
CA GLY A 52 -20.42 -1.89 -13.98
C GLY A 52 -19.45 -0.75 -13.60
N ILE A 53 -19.12 0.10 -14.56
CA ILE A 53 -18.24 1.27 -14.34
C ILE A 53 -18.99 2.33 -13.52
N ALA A 54 -19.23 2.03 -12.24
CA ALA A 54 -20.06 2.84 -11.34
C ALA A 54 -19.54 2.77 -9.89
N GLU A 55 -18.30 3.18 -9.66
CA GLU A 55 -17.60 3.03 -8.38
C GLU A 55 -18.30 3.73 -7.21
N GLN A 56 -18.96 4.85 -7.45
CA GLN A 56 -19.77 5.55 -6.44
C GLN A 56 -20.98 4.72 -6.01
N ASN A 57 -21.67 4.10 -6.98
CA ASN A 57 -22.78 3.20 -6.70
C ASN A 57 -22.31 1.94 -5.98
N MET A 58 -21.23 1.31 -6.46
CA MET A 58 -20.61 0.14 -5.82
C MET A 58 -20.30 0.41 -4.35
N THR A 59 -19.66 1.54 -4.07
CA THR A 59 -19.26 1.94 -2.71
C THR A 59 -20.49 2.18 -1.81
N SER A 60 -21.51 2.87 -2.31
CA SER A 60 -22.74 3.09 -1.55
C SER A 60 -23.51 1.80 -1.28
N PHE A 61 -23.57 0.91 -2.27
CA PHE A 61 -24.18 -0.41 -2.14
C PHE A 61 -23.45 -1.29 -1.13
N ALA A 62 -22.10 -1.27 -1.12
CA ALA A 62 -21.30 -1.95 -0.12
C ALA A 62 -21.61 -1.47 1.30
N GLY A 63 -21.81 -0.18 1.51
CA GLY A 63 -22.26 0.36 2.80
C GLY A 63 -23.60 -0.24 3.25
N GLY A 64 -24.57 -0.39 2.33
CA GLY A 64 -25.83 -1.05 2.60
C GLY A 64 -25.69 -2.53 2.96
N LEU A 65 -24.82 -3.27 2.27
CA LEU A 65 -24.53 -4.67 2.59
C LEU A 65 -23.88 -4.82 3.96
N ALA A 66 -22.97 -3.91 4.32
CA ALA A 66 -22.33 -3.91 5.64
C ALA A 66 -23.35 -3.67 6.77
N LEU A 67 -24.33 -2.78 6.58
CA LEU A 67 -25.46 -2.58 7.51
C LEU A 67 -26.34 -3.82 7.63
N ALA A 68 -26.40 -4.66 6.59
CA ALA A 68 -27.11 -5.94 6.60
C ALA A 68 -26.26 -7.09 7.19
N GLY A 69 -25.09 -6.80 7.77
CA GLY A 69 -24.23 -7.79 8.44
C GLY A 69 -23.25 -8.51 7.51
N LYS A 70 -23.07 -8.05 6.26
CA LYS A 70 -22.07 -8.61 5.35
C LYS A 70 -20.71 -7.92 5.50
N ILE A 71 -19.67 -8.57 4.98
CA ILE A 71 -18.30 -8.04 4.88
C ILE A 71 -17.99 -7.82 3.39
N PRO A 72 -18.38 -6.67 2.82
CA PRO A 72 -18.16 -6.41 1.41
C PRO A 72 -16.70 -6.03 1.12
N PHE A 73 -16.16 -6.61 0.05
CA PHE A 73 -14.93 -6.20 -0.61
C PHE A 73 -15.28 -5.48 -1.91
N THR A 74 -14.92 -4.22 -2.05
CA THR A 74 -15.10 -3.45 -3.30
C THR A 74 -13.80 -3.42 -4.06
N ASN A 75 -13.85 -3.69 -5.38
CA ASN A 75 -12.68 -3.85 -6.22
C ASN A 75 -12.75 -2.95 -7.44
N THR A 76 -11.69 -2.21 -7.68
CA THR A 76 -11.42 -1.42 -8.87
C THR A 76 -9.95 -0.95 -8.82
N PHE A 77 -9.50 -0.14 -9.78
CA PHE A 77 -8.17 0.46 -9.69
C PHE A 77 -8.11 1.53 -8.60
N ALA A 78 -6.92 1.68 -8.01
CA ALA A 78 -6.68 2.57 -6.87
C ALA A 78 -7.12 4.02 -7.15
N VAL A 79 -6.86 4.54 -8.35
CA VAL A 79 -7.27 5.88 -8.77
C VAL A 79 -8.78 6.06 -8.77
N PHE A 80 -9.54 5.02 -9.15
CA PHE A 80 -11.00 5.08 -9.19
C PHE A 80 -11.61 4.81 -7.81
N ALA A 81 -11.07 3.85 -7.06
CA ALA A 81 -11.50 3.59 -5.69
C ALA A 81 -11.34 4.84 -4.82
N SER A 82 -10.15 5.41 -4.81
CA SER A 82 -9.82 6.51 -3.91
C SER A 82 -10.34 7.87 -4.40
N GLY A 83 -10.23 8.15 -5.69
CA GLY A 83 -10.60 9.45 -6.25
C GLY A 83 -12.09 9.58 -6.56
N ARG A 84 -12.63 8.69 -7.42
CA ARG A 84 -14.01 8.80 -7.91
C ARG A 84 -15.04 8.53 -6.82
N ALA A 85 -14.81 7.56 -5.95
CA ALA A 85 -15.73 7.16 -4.89
C ALA A 85 -15.42 7.80 -3.52
N TYR A 86 -14.53 8.81 -3.46
CA TYR A 86 -14.06 9.38 -2.19
C TYR A 86 -15.21 9.85 -1.27
N ASP A 87 -16.19 10.58 -1.80
CA ASP A 87 -17.30 11.08 -0.99
C ASP A 87 -18.15 9.92 -0.45
N GLN A 88 -18.42 8.89 -1.25
CA GLN A 88 -19.18 7.71 -0.81
C GLN A 88 -18.43 6.92 0.24
N ILE A 89 -17.11 6.75 0.10
CA ILE A 89 -16.27 6.12 1.13
C ILE A 89 -16.36 6.91 2.44
N ARG A 90 -16.22 8.22 2.36
CA ARG A 90 -16.25 9.10 3.54
C ARG A 90 -17.63 9.11 4.19
N GLN A 91 -18.70 9.34 3.42
CA GLN A 91 -20.07 9.55 3.95
C GLN A 91 -20.80 8.24 4.23
N SER A 92 -20.79 7.30 3.28
CA SER A 92 -21.61 6.10 3.37
C SER A 92 -20.93 4.96 4.14
N ILE A 93 -19.60 5.01 4.33
CA ILE A 93 -18.84 3.94 4.97
C ILE A 93 -18.14 4.45 6.24
N ALA A 94 -17.18 5.37 6.09
CA ALA A 94 -16.28 5.71 7.18
C ALA A 94 -16.96 6.50 8.31
N THR A 95 -17.92 7.38 7.99
CA THR A 95 -18.66 8.15 9.01
C THR A 95 -19.42 7.24 9.97
N ALA A 96 -19.99 6.14 9.47
CA ALA A 96 -20.71 5.15 10.26
C ALA A 96 -19.80 3.99 10.75
N ASN A 97 -18.50 4.05 10.46
CA ASN A 97 -17.51 2.99 10.78
C ASN A 97 -17.92 1.60 10.28
N LEU A 98 -18.44 1.50 9.05
CA LEU A 98 -18.94 0.24 8.50
C LEU A 98 -17.80 -0.69 8.07
N ASN A 99 -18.02 -1.98 8.25
CA ASN A 99 -17.07 -3.04 7.96
C ASN A 99 -16.96 -3.34 6.45
N VAL A 100 -16.40 -2.40 5.68
CA VAL A 100 -16.19 -2.50 4.24
C VAL A 100 -14.70 -2.52 3.93
N LYS A 101 -14.27 -3.43 3.04
CA LYS A 101 -12.90 -3.55 2.57
C LYS A 101 -12.79 -2.97 1.16
N ILE A 102 -12.14 -1.83 1.05
CA ILE A 102 -11.96 -1.12 -0.22
C ILE A 102 -10.59 -1.51 -0.77
N VAL A 103 -10.55 -2.12 -1.95
CA VAL A 103 -9.31 -2.60 -2.54
C VAL A 103 -9.00 -1.78 -3.78
N GLY A 104 -7.89 -1.05 -3.71
CA GLY A 104 -7.33 -0.26 -4.79
C GLY A 104 -6.22 -1.02 -5.51
N SER A 105 -6.54 -1.63 -6.64
CA SER A 105 -5.58 -2.35 -7.48
C SER A 105 -4.82 -1.39 -8.40
N SER A 106 -3.69 -1.82 -8.98
CA SER A 106 -2.87 -1.01 -9.88
C SER A 106 -2.46 0.33 -9.27
N SER A 107 -2.09 0.31 -7.98
CA SER A 107 -1.69 1.51 -7.24
C SER A 107 -0.32 2.05 -7.68
N GLY A 108 -0.03 3.28 -7.30
CA GLY A 108 1.19 3.97 -7.69
C GLY A 108 1.24 4.18 -9.19
N MET A 109 2.39 3.92 -9.78
CA MET A 109 2.62 3.97 -11.23
C MET A 109 2.68 2.58 -11.86
N SER A 110 2.26 1.54 -11.12
CA SER A 110 2.33 0.15 -11.58
C SER A 110 1.47 -0.13 -12.83
N ASP A 111 0.50 0.72 -13.14
CA ASP A 111 -0.19 0.73 -14.43
C ASP A 111 0.54 1.61 -15.43
N PHE A 112 1.72 1.16 -15.83
CA PHE A 112 2.64 1.94 -16.65
C PHE A 112 2.15 2.18 -18.07
N GLY A 113 1.32 1.27 -18.63
CA GLY A 113 0.82 1.36 -20.01
C GLY A 113 -0.26 2.42 -20.17
N ASP A 114 -1.20 2.48 -19.24
CA ASP A 114 -2.36 3.39 -19.30
C ASP A 114 -2.02 4.83 -18.85
N GLY A 115 -0.96 5.00 -18.09
CA GLY A 115 -0.39 6.30 -17.73
C GLY A 115 -1.20 7.09 -16.71
N ALA A 116 -1.03 8.40 -16.70
CA ALA A 116 -1.50 9.33 -15.67
C ALA A 116 -2.98 9.20 -15.26
N THR A 117 -3.85 8.77 -16.17
CA THR A 117 -5.30 8.65 -15.89
C THR A 117 -5.66 7.41 -15.08
N HIS A 118 -4.73 6.44 -14.99
CA HIS A 118 -4.90 5.17 -14.29
C HIS A 118 -3.90 5.00 -13.12
N GLN A 119 -2.85 5.81 -13.09
CA GLN A 119 -1.86 5.81 -12.03
C GLN A 119 -2.38 6.58 -10.79
N SER A 120 -2.23 5.98 -9.62
CA SER A 120 -2.68 6.55 -8.36
C SER A 120 -1.49 6.84 -7.45
N ILE A 121 -1.07 8.10 -7.41
CA ILE A 121 0.04 8.58 -6.59
C ILE A 121 -0.41 9.30 -5.31
N ASP A 122 -1.71 9.46 -5.11
CA ASP A 122 -2.32 10.23 -4.02
C ASP A 122 -3.31 9.40 -3.17
N ASP A 123 -3.63 8.17 -3.57
CA ASP A 123 -4.56 7.27 -2.89
C ASP A 123 -4.23 7.06 -1.41
N ALA A 124 -2.97 6.79 -1.10
CA ALA A 124 -2.50 6.58 0.27
C ALA A 124 -2.75 7.82 1.15
N ALA A 125 -2.52 9.01 0.61
CA ALA A 125 -2.72 10.29 1.30
C ALA A 125 -4.20 10.56 1.59
N ILE A 126 -5.05 10.49 0.56
CA ILE A 126 -6.47 10.81 0.69
C ILE A 126 -7.23 9.79 1.52
N MET A 127 -6.90 8.50 1.42
CA MET A 127 -7.49 7.46 2.26
C MET A 127 -7.04 7.59 3.73
N SER A 128 -5.78 7.93 3.98
CA SER A 128 -5.29 8.19 5.35
C SER A 128 -5.94 9.39 6.00
N ALA A 129 -6.39 10.38 5.23
CA ALA A 129 -7.09 11.55 5.74
C ALA A 129 -8.51 11.26 6.27
N ILE A 130 -9.13 10.13 5.89
CA ILE A 130 -10.49 9.77 6.30
C ILE A 130 -10.46 9.20 7.73
N PRO A 131 -11.19 9.76 8.73
CA PRO A 131 -11.34 9.15 10.04
C PRO A 131 -11.87 7.71 9.98
N ASN A 132 -11.50 6.87 10.94
CA ASN A 132 -11.85 5.44 11.05
C ASN A 132 -11.21 4.52 9.99
N MET A 133 -10.69 5.06 8.87
CA MET A 133 -10.06 4.25 7.82
C MET A 133 -8.76 3.61 8.32
N THR A 134 -8.62 2.30 8.10
CA THR A 134 -7.34 1.59 8.20
C THR A 134 -6.74 1.46 6.81
N VAL A 135 -5.45 1.81 6.64
CA VAL A 135 -4.80 1.84 5.31
C VAL A 135 -3.63 0.86 5.27
N PHE A 136 -3.76 -0.18 4.47
CA PHE A 136 -2.76 -1.23 4.26
C PHE A 136 -1.94 -0.96 3.00
N THR A 137 -0.64 -1.17 3.08
CA THR A 137 0.32 -0.92 2.00
C THR A 137 1.32 -2.08 1.85
N PRO A 138 0.85 -3.30 1.51
CA PRO A 138 1.68 -4.49 1.44
C PRO A 138 2.79 -4.36 0.40
N CYS A 139 3.97 -4.91 0.70
CA CYS A 139 5.15 -4.84 -0.16
C CYS A 139 5.28 -6.00 -1.17
N ASP A 140 4.65 -7.14 -0.92
CA ASP A 140 4.70 -8.32 -1.79
C ASP A 140 3.43 -9.18 -1.71
N GLY A 141 3.41 -10.31 -2.44
CA GLY A 141 2.27 -11.22 -2.47
C GLY A 141 2.06 -11.98 -1.16
N VAL A 142 3.11 -12.23 -0.40
CA VAL A 142 3.03 -12.88 0.92
C VAL A 142 2.32 -11.95 1.90
N GLU A 143 2.70 -10.68 1.94
CA GLU A 143 2.10 -9.70 2.83
C GLU A 143 0.64 -9.39 2.47
N VAL A 144 0.27 -9.44 1.18
CA VAL A 144 -1.14 -9.28 0.76
C VAL A 144 -2.06 -10.25 1.48
N ARG A 145 -1.64 -11.50 1.64
CA ARG A 145 -2.42 -12.53 2.35
C ARG A 145 -2.64 -12.15 3.80
N TYR A 146 -1.58 -11.73 4.50
CA TYR A 146 -1.68 -11.27 5.89
C TYR A 146 -2.54 -10.01 6.04
N ALA A 147 -2.41 -9.07 5.10
CA ALA A 147 -3.20 -7.83 5.10
C ALA A 147 -4.69 -8.11 4.89
N ALA A 148 -5.05 -9.02 3.96
CA ALA A 148 -6.44 -9.41 3.72
C ALA A 148 -7.06 -10.10 4.94
N GLU A 149 -6.34 -11.04 5.57
CA GLU A 149 -6.78 -11.68 6.82
C GLU A 149 -6.96 -10.67 7.96
N ALA A 150 -5.99 -9.77 8.13
CA ALA A 150 -6.06 -8.74 9.15
C ALA A 150 -7.24 -7.79 8.90
N ALA A 151 -7.50 -7.44 7.63
CA ALA A 151 -8.64 -6.63 7.25
C ALA A 151 -9.99 -7.30 7.58
N VAL A 152 -10.13 -8.62 7.36
CA VAL A 152 -11.36 -9.36 7.73
C VAL A 152 -11.57 -9.37 9.25
N ARG A 153 -10.49 -9.53 10.02
CA ARG A 153 -10.56 -9.51 11.50
C ARG A 153 -10.81 -8.12 12.09
N HIS A 154 -10.53 -7.06 11.34
CA HIS A 154 -10.75 -5.68 11.75
C HIS A 154 -12.22 -5.29 11.51
N ASP A 155 -12.94 -4.90 12.55
CA ASP A 155 -14.30 -4.37 12.42
C ASP A 155 -14.24 -2.85 12.14
N GLY A 156 -14.41 -2.50 10.88
CA GLY A 156 -14.31 -1.12 10.39
C GLY A 156 -13.82 -1.04 8.95
N PRO A 157 -13.79 0.17 8.38
CA PRO A 157 -13.39 0.37 7.00
C PRO A 157 -11.88 0.19 6.82
N CYS A 158 -11.51 -0.54 5.76
CA CYS A 158 -10.13 -0.75 5.36
C CYS A 158 -9.93 -0.31 3.91
N TYR A 159 -8.79 0.27 3.62
CA TYR A 159 -8.26 0.45 2.28
C TYR A 159 -7.02 -0.42 2.10
N ILE A 160 -6.99 -1.27 1.08
CA ILE A 160 -5.86 -2.15 0.76
C ILE A 160 -5.29 -1.72 -0.58
N ARG A 161 -4.03 -1.29 -0.58
CA ARG A 161 -3.31 -0.79 -1.75
C ARG A 161 -2.53 -1.92 -2.40
N LEU A 162 -2.86 -2.30 -3.64
CA LEU A 162 -2.21 -3.39 -4.37
C LEU A 162 -1.51 -2.87 -5.63
N CYS A 163 -0.28 -3.28 -5.87
CA CYS A 163 0.39 -3.03 -7.14
C CYS A 163 0.05 -4.10 -8.19
N ARG A 164 0.42 -3.84 -9.45
CA ARG A 164 0.15 -4.72 -10.59
C ARG A 164 1.25 -5.73 -10.88
N ASN A 165 2.45 -5.48 -10.38
CA ASN A 165 3.66 -6.17 -10.78
C ASN A 165 3.85 -7.53 -10.09
N ASP A 166 4.67 -8.38 -10.71
CA ASP A 166 5.26 -9.54 -10.07
C ASP A 166 6.42 -9.08 -9.19
N LEU A 167 6.43 -9.49 -7.92
CA LEU A 167 7.40 -9.06 -6.93
C LEU A 167 8.04 -10.26 -6.23
N GLU A 168 9.32 -10.15 -5.89
CA GLU A 168 9.98 -11.13 -5.02
C GLU A 168 9.39 -11.10 -3.61
N ASP A 169 9.36 -12.25 -2.94
CA ASP A 169 8.91 -12.33 -1.56
C ASP A 169 9.99 -11.75 -0.63
N ILE A 170 9.69 -10.65 0.03
CA ILE A 170 10.58 -9.98 0.99
C ILE A 170 9.98 -9.88 2.38
N PHE A 171 8.65 -10.00 2.50
CA PHE A 171 8.00 -10.00 3.81
C PHE A 171 8.31 -11.29 4.56
N PRO A 172 8.68 -11.23 5.86
CA PRO A 172 9.08 -12.41 6.61
C PRO A 172 7.95 -13.44 6.72
N ALA A 173 8.14 -14.63 6.14
CA ALA A 173 7.16 -15.70 6.22
C ALA A 173 6.95 -16.16 7.67
N GLY A 174 5.69 -16.30 8.08
CA GLY A 174 5.33 -16.67 9.45
C GLY A 174 5.47 -15.54 10.47
N ALA A 175 5.75 -14.31 10.04
CA ALA A 175 5.74 -13.16 10.93
C ALA A 175 4.34 -12.92 11.50
N GLU A 176 4.27 -12.47 12.75
CA GLU A 176 3.02 -11.99 13.33
C GLU A 176 2.66 -10.65 12.70
N TYR A 177 1.59 -10.63 11.88
CA TYR A 177 1.11 -9.40 11.25
C TYR A 177 0.25 -8.58 12.22
N LYS A 178 0.73 -7.39 12.56
CA LYS A 178 0.04 -6.47 13.48
C LYS A 178 -0.27 -5.15 12.81
N ILE A 179 -1.54 -4.79 12.77
CA ILE A 179 -1.98 -3.49 12.27
C ILE A 179 -1.29 -2.38 13.06
N GLY A 180 -0.63 -1.47 12.34
CA GLY A 180 0.06 -0.31 12.92
C GLY A 180 1.53 -0.52 13.27
N GLU A 181 2.05 -1.74 13.25
CA GLU A 181 3.43 -2.00 13.62
C GLU A 181 4.37 -1.98 12.40
N PRO A 182 5.45 -1.19 12.44
CA PRO A 182 6.51 -1.25 11.44
C PRO A 182 7.24 -2.59 11.48
N VAL A 183 7.75 -3.04 10.33
CA VAL A 183 8.51 -4.29 10.18
C VAL A 183 9.92 -3.98 9.72
N GLU A 184 10.92 -4.42 10.50
CA GLU A 184 12.33 -4.35 10.10
C GLU A 184 12.65 -5.44 9.09
N LEU A 185 12.85 -5.05 7.81
CA LEU A 185 13.26 -5.98 6.75
C LEU A 185 14.77 -6.22 6.74
N ARG A 186 15.55 -5.23 7.18
CA ARG A 186 17.01 -5.31 7.28
C ARG A 186 17.51 -4.44 8.42
N ALA A 187 18.32 -4.99 9.29
CA ALA A 187 18.96 -4.25 10.38
C ALA A 187 20.16 -3.43 9.90
N GLY A 188 20.35 -2.24 10.47
CA GLY A 188 21.48 -1.35 10.18
C GLY A 188 21.61 -0.22 11.21
N SER A 189 22.82 0.35 11.34
CA SER A 189 23.12 1.29 12.42
C SER A 189 23.33 2.74 11.98
N ASP A 190 23.55 3.00 10.69
CA ASP A 190 23.97 4.34 10.24
C ASP A 190 22.78 5.20 9.77
N VAL A 191 21.91 4.65 8.92
CA VAL A 191 20.75 5.35 8.31
C VAL A 191 19.54 4.44 8.40
N THR A 192 18.36 5.00 8.68
CA THR A 192 17.09 4.29 8.55
C THR A 192 16.37 4.71 7.27
N VAL A 193 15.92 3.74 6.48
CA VAL A 193 15.04 3.95 5.33
C VAL A 193 13.64 3.46 5.71
N TYR A 194 12.67 4.37 5.79
CA TYR A 194 11.27 4.03 5.91
C TYR A 194 10.63 3.90 4.53
N THR A 195 9.84 2.86 4.34
CA THR A 195 9.22 2.60 3.04
C THR A 195 7.90 1.84 3.18
N HIS A 196 7.09 1.84 2.14
CA HIS A 196 5.92 1.00 2.03
C HIS A 196 5.72 0.49 0.60
N GLY A 197 4.87 -0.53 0.44
CA GLY A 197 4.57 -1.08 -0.88
C GLY A 197 5.84 -1.54 -1.61
N ILE A 198 5.82 -1.39 -2.92
CA ILE A 198 6.91 -1.86 -3.79
C ILE A 198 8.26 -1.18 -3.52
N MET A 199 8.25 0.04 -2.97
CA MET A 199 9.49 0.75 -2.68
C MET A 199 10.37 0.06 -1.63
N ALA A 200 9.85 -0.93 -0.91
CA ALA A 200 10.64 -1.80 -0.04
C ALA A 200 11.72 -2.57 -0.81
N HIS A 201 11.43 -2.98 -2.04
CA HIS A 201 12.39 -3.66 -2.92
C HIS A 201 13.54 -2.73 -3.32
N GLU A 202 13.23 -1.51 -3.75
CA GLU A 202 14.24 -0.53 -4.13
C GLU A 202 15.09 -0.09 -2.92
N ALA A 203 14.46 0.03 -1.75
CA ALA A 203 15.17 0.32 -0.50
C ALA A 203 16.14 -0.80 -0.09
N LEU A 204 15.76 -2.08 -0.23
CA LEU A 204 16.63 -3.22 0.04
C LEU A 204 17.80 -3.30 -0.94
N LYS A 205 17.57 -3.13 -2.24
CA LYS A 205 18.63 -3.04 -3.27
C LYS A 205 19.61 -1.91 -2.96
N ALA A 206 19.09 -0.72 -2.61
CA ALA A 206 19.92 0.43 -2.25
C ALA A 206 20.73 0.18 -0.96
N ALA A 207 20.16 -0.51 0.02
CA ALA A 207 20.86 -0.88 1.25
C ALA A 207 22.02 -1.85 0.99
N GLU A 208 21.86 -2.81 0.08
CA GLU A 208 22.96 -3.71 -0.35
C GLU A 208 24.09 -2.96 -1.07
N MET A 209 23.72 -1.97 -1.88
CA MET A 209 24.71 -1.12 -2.55
C MET A 209 25.45 -0.23 -1.54
N ALA A 210 24.74 0.34 -0.57
CA ALA A 210 25.30 1.18 0.49
C ALA A 210 26.25 0.41 1.40
N GLU A 211 25.99 -0.87 1.67
CA GLU A 211 26.87 -1.72 2.46
C GLU A 211 28.25 -1.89 1.83
N LYS A 212 28.32 -1.99 0.50
CA LYS A 212 29.60 -2.04 -0.23
C LYS A 212 30.43 -0.75 -0.06
N GLU A 213 29.78 0.34 0.34
CA GLU A 213 30.40 1.64 0.64
C GLU A 213 30.62 1.86 2.16
N GLY A 214 30.36 0.84 2.96
CA GLY A 214 30.53 0.88 4.41
C GLY A 214 29.43 1.69 5.13
N ILE A 215 28.22 1.80 4.56
CA ILE A 215 27.04 2.41 5.19
C ILE A 215 26.05 1.29 5.56
N ARG A 216 25.78 1.12 6.85
CA ARG A 216 24.87 0.10 7.37
C ARG A 216 23.45 0.67 7.47
N VAL A 217 22.61 0.26 6.53
CA VAL A 217 21.25 0.77 6.38
C VAL A 217 20.24 -0.14 7.07
N ASN A 218 19.40 0.44 7.94
CA ASN A 218 18.21 -0.18 8.46
C ASN A 218 17.05 0.08 7.48
N VAL A 219 16.39 -0.98 6.98
CA VAL A 219 15.20 -0.85 6.12
C VAL A 219 13.98 -1.24 6.93
N VAL A 220 13.07 -0.28 7.12
CA VAL A 220 11.85 -0.41 7.91
C VAL A 220 10.64 -0.25 6.97
N HIS A 221 9.94 -1.35 6.79
CA HIS A 221 8.68 -1.37 6.05
C HIS A 221 7.52 -0.92 6.94
N ILE A 222 6.59 -0.16 6.37
CA ILE A 222 5.37 0.31 7.01
C ILE A 222 4.16 -0.41 6.38
N PRO A 223 3.72 -1.55 6.95
CA PRO A 223 2.60 -2.35 6.42
C PRO A 223 1.28 -1.62 6.41
N THR A 224 1.10 -0.69 7.36
CA THR A 224 -0.10 0.13 7.50
C THR A 224 0.29 1.58 7.74
N LEU A 225 -0.19 2.47 6.87
CA LEU A 225 0.00 3.92 7.06
C LEU A 225 -0.88 4.46 8.17
N LYS A 226 -2.02 3.78 8.42
CA LYS A 226 -2.97 4.16 9.45
C LYS A 226 -3.76 2.93 9.94
N PRO A 227 -3.81 2.70 11.28
CA PRO A 227 -3.01 3.39 12.29
C PRO A 227 -1.52 3.13 12.13
N LEU A 228 -0.67 3.89 12.81
CA LEU A 228 0.78 3.68 12.84
C LEU A 228 1.32 3.88 14.26
N ASN A 229 2.15 2.97 14.73
CA ASN A 229 2.85 3.08 16.01
C ASN A 229 3.98 4.13 15.92
N GLU A 230 3.65 5.38 16.23
CA GLU A 230 4.60 6.50 16.18
C GLU A 230 5.83 6.29 17.09
N LYS A 231 5.66 5.58 18.21
CA LYS A 231 6.78 5.29 19.13
C LYS A 231 7.78 4.34 18.49
N ALA A 232 7.30 3.31 17.81
CA ALA A 232 8.16 2.38 17.08
C ALA A 232 8.88 3.08 15.92
N VAL A 233 8.19 3.95 15.16
CA VAL A 233 8.84 4.75 14.12
C VAL A 233 9.95 5.62 14.71
N LYS A 234 9.71 6.31 15.82
CA LYS A 234 10.74 7.13 16.50
C LYS A 234 11.94 6.30 16.92
N ALA A 235 11.72 5.12 17.52
CA ALA A 235 12.77 4.24 17.99
C ALA A 235 13.72 3.79 16.87
N PHE A 236 13.20 3.52 15.66
CA PHE A 236 14.03 3.20 14.50
C PHE A 236 14.88 4.37 13.98
N ALA A 237 14.55 5.60 14.32
CA ALA A 237 15.32 6.80 13.96
C ALA A 237 16.32 7.23 15.04
N GLU A 238 16.24 6.67 16.26
CA GLU A 238 17.14 7.01 17.36
C GLU A 238 18.59 6.62 17.02
N ASP A 239 19.53 7.47 17.37
CA ASP A 239 20.97 7.31 17.15
C ASP A 239 21.40 7.10 15.68
N LYS A 240 20.54 7.41 14.72
CA LYS A 240 20.88 7.37 13.29
C LYS A 240 21.48 8.70 12.83
N LYS A 241 22.38 8.63 11.85
CA LYS A 241 22.98 9.79 11.20
C LYS A 241 21.94 10.57 10.38
N GLY A 242 20.95 9.85 9.85
CA GLY A 242 19.86 10.42 9.07
C GLY A 242 18.79 9.38 8.74
N VAL A 243 17.72 9.86 8.15
CA VAL A 243 16.57 9.07 7.71
C VAL A 243 16.31 9.34 6.23
N VAL A 244 15.93 8.30 5.50
CA VAL A 244 15.39 8.41 4.14
C VAL A 244 13.95 7.89 4.17
N VAL A 245 13.03 8.55 3.49
CA VAL A 245 11.65 8.07 3.34
C VAL A 245 11.37 7.84 1.87
N CYS A 246 11.00 6.60 1.52
CA CYS A 246 10.78 6.17 0.14
C CYS A 246 9.33 5.75 -0.06
N GLU A 247 8.64 6.37 -1.02
CA GLU A 247 7.28 6.00 -1.40
C GLU A 247 7.03 6.20 -2.90
N GLU A 248 6.29 5.28 -3.51
CA GLU A 248 5.74 5.44 -4.87
C GLU A 248 4.40 6.17 -4.76
N ALA A 249 4.48 7.41 -4.33
CA ALA A 249 3.36 8.31 -4.14
C ALA A 249 3.85 9.76 -4.19
N SER A 250 2.92 10.70 -4.23
CA SER A 250 3.23 12.12 -4.12
C SER A 250 3.96 12.43 -2.82
N ILE A 251 4.98 13.28 -2.89
CA ILE A 251 5.66 13.84 -1.71
C ILE A 251 4.69 14.51 -0.72
N ARG A 252 3.45 14.82 -1.17
CA ARG A 252 2.44 15.51 -0.39
C ARG A 252 1.41 14.55 0.19
N GLY A 253 1.34 14.47 1.51
CA GLY A 253 0.29 13.76 2.26
C GLY A 253 0.55 12.28 2.52
N GLY A 254 1.58 11.67 1.92
CA GLY A 254 1.93 10.26 2.10
C GLY A 254 2.86 9.99 3.29
N LEU A 255 3.64 8.91 3.18
CA LEU A 255 4.57 8.45 4.21
C LEU A 255 5.63 9.51 4.55
N ASN A 256 6.14 10.24 3.55
CA ASN A 256 7.11 11.31 3.77
C ASN A 256 6.62 12.36 4.77
N MET A 257 5.39 12.85 4.60
CA MET A 257 4.83 13.82 5.53
C MET A 257 4.52 13.20 6.89
N LEU A 258 4.05 11.96 6.92
CA LEU A 258 3.74 11.25 8.15
C LEU A 258 5.00 11.04 9.01
N VAL A 259 6.09 10.52 8.43
CA VAL A 259 7.36 10.33 9.14
C VAL A 259 7.96 11.67 9.55
N SER A 260 7.92 12.70 8.70
CA SER A 260 8.37 14.04 9.06
C SER A 260 7.59 14.62 10.25
N TYR A 261 6.27 14.42 10.29
CA TYR A 261 5.44 14.82 11.42
C TYR A 261 5.80 14.03 12.68
N ILE A 262 5.99 12.73 12.59
CA ILE A 262 6.35 11.88 13.74
C ILE A 262 7.72 12.27 14.30
N LEU A 263 8.71 12.54 13.44
CA LEU A 263 10.08 12.88 13.84
C LEU A 263 10.29 14.37 14.14
N ARG A 264 9.22 15.20 14.09
CA ARG A 264 9.34 16.63 14.44
C ARG A 264 9.93 16.82 15.85
N GLY A 265 10.84 17.75 15.97
CA GLY A 265 11.54 18.03 17.23
C GLY A 265 12.75 17.12 17.49
N THR A 266 13.05 16.17 16.60
CA THR A 266 14.37 15.49 16.57
C THR A 266 15.35 16.30 15.71
N ALA A 267 16.65 16.08 15.91
CA ALA A 267 17.68 16.71 15.10
C ALA A 267 18.10 15.83 13.90
N VAL A 268 17.45 14.67 13.69
CA VAL A 268 17.81 13.74 12.63
C VAL A 268 17.45 14.31 11.27
N PRO A 269 18.39 14.40 10.31
CA PRO A 269 18.11 14.84 8.94
C PRO A 269 17.19 13.85 8.22
N ILE A 270 16.24 14.36 7.44
CA ILE A 270 15.29 13.56 6.65
C ILE A 270 15.50 13.87 5.17
N GLU A 271 15.76 12.84 4.37
CA GLU A 271 15.78 12.89 2.90
C GLU A 271 14.56 12.16 2.35
N SER A 272 14.09 12.58 1.18
CA SER A 272 12.88 12.03 0.56
C SER A 272 13.14 11.44 -0.81
N VAL A 273 12.48 10.33 -1.12
CA VAL A 273 12.34 9.72 -2.44
C VAL A 273 10.84 9.52 -2.67
N ALA A 274 10.26 10.30 -3.57
CA ALA A 274 8.82 10.33 -3.85
C ALA A 274 8.57 11.00 -5.20
N VAL A 275 7.35 10.93 -5.72
CA VAL A 275 6.93 11.70 -6.90
C VAL A 275 6.81 13.18 -6.52
N MET A 276 7.57 14.05 -7.21
CA MET A 276 7.79 15.44 -6.83
C MET A 276 6.75 16.40 -7.42
N ASP A 277 5.47 16.27 -6.98
CA ASP A 277 4.36 17.18 -7.34
C ASP A 277 4.09 17.23 -8.86
N GLU A 278 4.12 16.08 -9.51
CA GLU A 278 3.83 15.90 -10.92
C GLU A 278 3.00 14.65 -11.17
N PHE A 279 2.25 14.61 -12.26
CA PHE A 279 1.49 13.43 -12.66
C PHE A 279 2.42 12.37 -13.24
N GLY A 280 1.97 11.11 -13.18
CA GLY A 280 2.60 10.02 -13.90
C GLY A 280 2.46 10.15 -15.41
N GLN A 281 3.01 9.18 -16.14
CA GLN A 281 2.94 9.12 -17.60
C GLN A 281 2.97 7.66 -18.08
N SER A 282 2.68 7.43 -19.36
CA SER A 282 2.83 6.11 -19.97
C SER A 282 4.29 5.78 -20.20
N ALA A 283 4.63 4.50 -20.08
CA ALA A 283 5.97 3.96 -20.31
C ALA A 283 5.89 2.53 -20.88
N SER A 284 7.04 1.98 -21.25
CA SER A 284 7.15 0.60 -21.74
C SER A 284 7.22 -0.42 -20.60
N SER A 285 7.65 0.02 -19.41
CA SER A 285 7.72 -0.79 -18.19
C SER A 285 7.58 0.07 -16.93
N HIS A 286 7.37 -0.57 -15.80
CA HIS A 286 7.31 0.11 -14.51
C HIS A 286 8.70 0.60 -14.07
N GLU A 287 9.74 -0.17 -14.35
CA GLU A 287 11.13 0.18 -14.04
C GLU A 287 11.55 1.49 -14.74
N GLU A 288 11.12 1.70 -16.00
CA GLU A 288 11.34 2.95 -16.72
C GLU A 288 10.73 4.16 -15.99
N LEU A 289 9.56 4.01 -15.38
CA LEU A 289 8.93 5.04 -14.56
C LEU A 289 9.69 5.27 -13.25
N LEU A 290 10.09 4.20 -12.56
CA LEU A 290 10.87 4.33 -11.33
C LEU A 290 12.19 5.10 -11.59
N GLU A 291 12.88 4.80 -12.69
CA GLU A 291 14.09 5.54 -13.08
C GLU A 291 13.78 7.00 -13.42
N TYR A 292 12.75 7.25 -14.24
CA TYR A 292 12.38 8.59 -14.68
C TYR A 292 12.01 9.53 -13.52
N TYR A 293 11.23 9.02 -12.55
CA TYR A 293 10.80 9.79 -11.37
C TYR A 293 11.82 9.76 -10.21
N GLY A 294 12.97 9.12 -10.40
CA GLY A 294 14.01 9.03 -9.36
C GLY A 294 13.62 8.19 -8.17
N LEU A 295 12.83 7.13 -8.39
CA LEU A 295 12.35 6.20 -7.37
C LEU A 295 13.16 4.89 -7.32
N ASP A 296 14.09 4.68 -8.24
CA ASP A 296 14.93 3.49 -8.32
C ASP A 296 15.98 3.40 -7.20
N ALA A 297 16.60 2.26 -7.08
CA ALA A 297 17.59 1.97 -6.03
C ALA A 297 18.81 2.91 -6.07
N LEU A 298 19.20 3.41 -7.25
CA LEU A 298 20.33 4.36 -7.39
C LEU A 298 19.99 5.71 -6.75
N ASN A 299 18.79 6.21 -6.99
CA ASN A 299 18.31 7.45 -6.39
C ASN A 299 18.12 7.31 -4.87
N VAL A 300 17.59 6.16 -4.40
CA VAL A 300 17.53 5.85 -2.97
C VAL A 300 18.95 5.83 -2.36
N LEU A 301 19.93 5.20 -3.03
CA LEU A 301 21.33 5.19 -2.56
C LEU A 301 21.92 6.61 -2.46
N MET A 302 21.66 7.49 -3.43
CA MET A 302 22.12 8.88 -3.35
C MET A 302 21.59 9.59 -2.10
N LYS A 303 20.31 9.36 -1.76
CA LYS A 303 19.71 9.90 -0.53
C LYS A 303 20.28 9.28 0.74
N ILE A 304 20.59 7.98 0.72
CA ILE A 304 21.27 7.29 1.83
C ILE A 304 22.66 7.90 2.07
N ARG A 305 23.46 8.14 1.03
CA ARG A 305 24.78 8.80 1.15
C ARG A 305 24.64 10.17 1.82
N LYS A 306 23.71 10.98 1.34
CA LYS A 306 23.47 12.31 1.89
C LYS A 306 23.03 12.25 3.36
N ALA A 307 22.11 11.34 3.71
CA ALA A 307 21.67 11.11 5.09
C ALA A 307 22.80 10.59 6.00
N ALA A 308 23.79 9.86 5.43
CA ALA A 308 24.98 9.39 6.14
C ALA A 308 26.08 10.46 6.29
N GLY A 309 25.92 11.64 5.68
CA GLY A 309 26.93 12.72 5.67
C GLY A 309 28.08 12.48 4.69
N LYS A 310 27.83 11.77 3.58
CA LYS A 310 28.80 11.48 2.50
C LYS A 310 28.41 12.14 1.19
#